data_f13fd25d506c38d69fe8d8b68e2dd4f9
#
_entry.id   f13fd25d506c38d69fe8d8b68e2dd4f9
#
_cell.length_a   1.000
_cell.length_b   1.000
_cell.length_c   1.000
_cell.angle_alpha   90.00
_cell.angle_beta   90.00
_cell.angle_gamma   90.00
#
_symmetry.space_group_name_H-M   'P 1'
#
loop_
_entity.id
_entity.type
_entity.pdbx_description
1 polymer ?
#
loop_
_entity_poly.entity_id
_entity_poly.type
_entity_poly.pdbx_seq_one_letter_code
_entity_poly.pdbx_strand_id
1 'polypeptide(L)'
;TMQSAGSHDFTVGGTTPAASDPSNTAPVTTPPATTTANTLTLRVSEDAYDGDALFTVKVDGTQVGGTYTATVAHSSGNAGTITLNGNWGATTHDVQVTFLNDAYGGTPTTDRNLYVNSIAYDGVTYNGTSATMQSAGSHDFTVGGTTPAASDPSNTAPVTTPPATTTANTLTLRVSEDAYDGD
;
A
#
# COMPACT_ATOMS: atom_id res chain seq x y z
N THR A 1 22.27 18.83 -99.74
CA THR A 1 23.05 19.44 -98.66
C THR A 1 22.72 18.81 -97.31
N MET A 2 23.64 17.99 -96.89
CA MET A 2 23.55 17.29 -95.59
C MET A 2 24.04 18.27 -94.49
N GLN A 3 23.21 18.52 -93.48
CA GLN A 3 23.55 19.30 -92.35
C GLN A 3 24.04 18.40 -91.22
N SER A 4 25.25 18.64 -90.80
CA SER A 4 25.96 17.90 -89.78
C SER A 4 25.29 18.03 -88.42
N ALA A 5 25.03 16.92 -87.75
CA ALA A 5 24.53 16.92 -86.39
C ALA A 5 25.73 17.24 -85.44
N GLY A 6 25.65 18.31 -84.75
CA GLY A 6 26.60 18.69 -83.68
C GLY A 6 26.25 17.92 -82.41
N SER A 7 27.26 17.25 -81.86
CA SER A 7 27.24 16.62 -80.53
C SER A 7 27.46 17.69 -79.50
N HIS A 8 26.58 17.82 -78.54
CA HIS A 8 26.79 18.65 -77.35
C HIS A 8 27.09 17.76 -76.16
N ASP A 9 28.34 17.87 -75.67
CA ASP A 9 28.75 17.29 -74.42
C ASP A 9 28.25 18.14 -73.23
N PHE A 10 27.42 17.54 -72.38
CA PHE A 10 27.05 18.14 -71.09
C PHE A 10 27.94 17.55 -70.00
N THR A 11 28.81 18.34 -69.42
CA THR A 11 29.54 17.99 -68.21
C THR A 11 28.59 18.27 -67.03
N VAL A 12 28.03 17.24 -66.44
CA VAL A 12 27.32 17.35 -65.17
C VAL A 12 28.37 17.35 -64.05
N GLY A 13 28.54 18.53 -63.48
CA GLY A 13 29.31 18.67 -62.26
C GLY A 13 28.61 17.93 -61.11
N GLY A 14 29.16 16.80 -60.69
CA GLY A 14 28.67 16.07 -59.54
C GLY A 14 29.03 16.79 -58.27
N THR A 15 28.10 17.57 -57.72
CA THR A 15 28.10 17.87 -56.28
C THR A 15 27.42 16.67 -55.59
N THR A 16 28.27 15.92 -54.85
CA THR A 16 27.76 14.88 -53.96
C THR A 16 26.74 15.49 -52.99
N PRO A 17 25.48 15.03 -52.98
CA PRO A 17 24.57 15.44 -51.95
C PRO A 17 25.12 14.91 -50.61
N ALA A 18 25.27 15.78 -49.62
CA ALA A 18 25.48 15.39 -48.25
C ALA A 18 24.31 14.43 -47.85
N ALA A 19 24.68 13.27 -47.38
CA ALA A 19 23.72 12.34 -46.79
C ALA A 19 22.95 13.06 -45.68
N SER A 20 21.74 13.47 -45.95
CA SER A 20 20.78 13.83 -44.93
C SER A 20 20.42 12.57 -44.18
N ASP A 21 20.96 12.46 -42.99
CA ASP A 21 20.52 11.51 -41.98
C ASP A 21 19.02 11.72 -41.75
N PRO A 22 18.16 10.77 -42.09
CA PRO A 22 16.76 10.87 -41.69
C PRO A 22 16.73 10.57 -40.18
N SER A 23 16.90 11.59 -39.35
CA SER A 23 16.50 11.52 -37.96
C SER A 23 14.98 11.29 -37.91
N ASN A 24 14.59 10.05 -38.21
CA ASN A 24 13.22 9.58 -38.01
C ASN A 24 13.01 9.39 -36.51
N THR A 25 12.92 10.50 -35.76
CA THR A 25 12.30 10.51 -34.45
C THR A 25 10.80 10.36 -34.65
N ALA A 26 10.35 9.13 -34.94
CA ALA A 26 8.96 8.79 -34.71
C ALA A 26 8.67 9.16 -33.24
N PRO A 27 7.58 9.87 -32.94
CA PRO A 27 7.21 10.14 -31.56
C PRO A 27 7.05 8.80 -30.88
N VAL A 28 7.90 8.53 -29.87
CA VAL A 28 7.74 7.41 -28.97
C VAL A 28 6.47 7.69 -28.20
N THR A 29 5.34 7.21 -28.70
CA THR A 29 4.12 7.14 -27.92
C THR A 29 4.37 6.08 -26.84
N THR A 30 4.83 6.55 -25.68
CA THR A 30 4.79 5.75 -24.48
C THR A 30 3.36 5.28 -24.31
N PRO A 31 3.10 3.95 -24.22
CA PRO A 31 1.76 3.47 -23.89
C PRO A 31 1.31 4.16 -22.63
N PRO A 32 0.04 4.54 -22.50
CA PRO A 32 -0.45 5.09 -21.25
C PRO A 32 -0.12 4.09 -20.15
N ALA A 33 0.57 4.55 -19.10
CA ALA A 33 0.86 3.73 -17.95
C ALA A 33 -0.49 3.19 -17.46
N THR A 34 -0.63 1.88 -17.45
CA THR A 34 -1.78 1.21 -16.85
C THR A 34 -1.65 1.46 -15.36
N THR A 35 -2.30 2.51 -14.85
CA THR A 35 -2.38 2.77 -13.42
C THR A 35 -3.23 1.65 -12.83
N THR A 36 -2.58 0.63 -12.27
CA THR A 36 -3.25 -0.36 -11.44
C THR A 36 -3.80 0.40 -10.23
N ALA A 37 -5.10 0.30 -9.99
CA ALA A 37 -5.70 0.93 -8.82
C ALA A 37 -5.07 0.32 -7.55
N ASN A 38 -4.64 1.20 -6.64
CA ASN A 38 -4.13 0.77 -5.34
C ASN A 38 -5.30 0.43 -4.42
N THR A 39 -5.05 -0.42 -3.44
CA THR A 39 -6.02 -0.87 -2.45
C THR A 39 -5.57 -0.46 -1.06
N LEU A 40 -6.40 0.31 -0.35
CA LEU A 40 -6.23 0.61 1.06
C LEU A 40 -7.26 -0.19 1.86
N THR A 41 -6.80 -1.02 2.79
CA THR A 41 -7.65 -1.86 3.63
C THR A 41 -7.50 -1.45 5.09
N LEU A 42 -8.58 -1.03 5.72
CA LEU A 42 -8.64 -0.71 7.14
C LEU A 42 -9.37 -1.83 7.87
N ARG A 43 -8.82 -2.25 9.00
CA ARG A 43 -9.51 -3.11 9.97
C ARG A 43 -9.93 -2.25 11.15
N VAL A 44 -11.22 -2.22 11.43
CA VAL A 44 -11.81 -1.35 12.46
C VAL A 44 -12.75 -2.12 13.36
N SER A 45 -12.84 -1.69 14.62
CA SER A 45 -13.82 -2.16 15.59
C SER A 45 -14.29 -0.99 16.45
N GLU A 46 -15.30 -1.20 17.27
CA GLU A 46 -15.91 -0.14 18.08
C GLU A 46 -16.35 -0.63 19.46
N ASP A 47 -16.56 0.30 20.38
CA ASP A 47 -17.47 0.16 21.50
C ASP A 47 -18.71 0.99 21.17
N ALA A 48 -19.82 0.32 20.88
CA ALA A 48 -21.07 0.98 20.52
C ALA A 48 -21.77 1.56 21.76
N TYR A 49 -22.18 2.82 21.68
CA TYR A 49 -23.06 3.44 22.66
C TYR A 49 -23.92 4.51 21.97
N ASP A 50 -25.26 4.42 22.13
CA ASP A 50 -26.23 5.30 21.47
C ASP A 50 -26.03 5.33 19.94
N GLY A 51 -25.79 4.15 19.36
CA GLY A 51 -25.50 3.90 17.94
C GLY A 51 -24.04 3.55 17.69
N ASP A 52 -23.73 3.28 16.44
CA ASP A 52 -22.43 2.83 15.97
C ASP A 52 -21.46 3.99 15.74
N ALA A 53 -20.16 3.73 15.78
CA ALA A 53 -19.12 4.72 15.50
C ALA A 53 -19.07 5.04 14.01
N LEU A 54 -19.18 6.33 13.67
CA LEU A 54 -19.10 6.86 12.32
C LEU A 54 -17.74 7.53 12.09
N PHE A 55 -17.15 7.30 10.91
CA PHE A 55 -15.87 7.89 10.57
C PHE A 55 -15.70 8.14 9.07
N THR A 56 -14.75 9.00 8.72
CA THR A 56 -14.32 9.24 7.35
C THR A 56 -12.84 8.91 7.19
N VAL A 57 -12.42 8.67 5.95
CA VAL A 57 -11.02 8.40 5.61
C VAL A 57 -10.56 9.37 4.55
N LYS A 58 -9.37 9.96 4.73
CA LYS A 58 -8.67 10.73 3.70
C LYS A 58 -7.34 10.05 3.38
N VAL A 59 -6.92 10.16 2.13
CA VAL A 59 -5.58 9.81 1.67
C VAL A 59 -4.97 11.07 1.06
N ASP A 60 -3.80 11.46 1.54
CA ASP A 60 -3.09 12.68 1.14
C ASP A 60 -4.00 13.93 1.16
N GLY A 61 -4.80 14.05 2.23
CA GLY A 61 -5.73 15.15 2.44
C GLY A 61 -7.04 15.07 1.64
N THR A 62 -7.18 14.11 0.70
CA THR A 62 -8.39 13.92 -0.10
C THR A 62 -9.27 12.84 0.49
N GLN A 63 -10.55 13.15 0.75
CA GLN A 63 -11.50 12.18 1.28
C GLN A 63 -11.78 11.08 0.24
N VAL A 64 -11.73 9.82 0.70
CA VAL A 64 -12.03 8.64 -0.11
C VAL A 64 -13.33 8.03 0.37
N GLY A 65 -14.31 7.95 -0.53
CA GLY A 65 -15.65 7.48 -0.22
C GLY A 65 -16.45 8.45 0.65
N GLY A 66 -17.45 7.91 1.35
CA GLY A 66 -18.35 8.66 2.23
C GLY A 66 -18.02 8.51 3.71
N THR A 67 -19.09 8.53 4.52
CA THR A 67 -19.02 8.15 5.94
C THR A 67 -19.13 6.64 6.06
N TYR A 68 -18.24 6.05 6.83
CA TYR A 68 -18.22 4.63 7.15
C TYR A 68 -18.74 4.39 8.56
N THR A 69 -19.27 3.19 8.79
CA THR A 69 -19.77 2.75 10.10
C THR A 69 -18.95 1.55 10.56
N ALA A 70 -18.39 1.61 11.75
CA ALA A 70 -17.87 0.44 12.43
C ALA A 70 -19.05 -0.32 13.04
N THR A 71 -19.07 -1.65 12.89
CA THR A 71 -20.18 -2.50 13.36
C THR A 71 -19.70 -3.72 14.14
N VAL A 72 -18.40 -3.88 14.31
CA VAL A 72 -17.81 -5.02 15.00
C VAL A 72 -17.36 -4.58 16.38
N ALA A 73 -17.94 -5.20 17.42
CA ALA A 73 -17.59 -4.90 18.79
C ALA A 73 -16.11 -5.20 19.07
N HIS A 74 -15.41 -4.23 19.63
CA HIS A 74 -13.99 -4.37 20.00
C HIS A 74 -13.76 -5.50 21.01
N SER A 75 -14.70 -5.67 21.95
CA SER A 75 -14.67 -6.73 22.96
C SER A 75 -14.72 -8.15 22.38
N SER A 76 -15.13 -8.31 21.11
CA SER A 76 -15.13 -9.62 20.43
C SER A 76 -13.72 -10.10 20.02
N GLY A 77 -12.71 -9.23 20.06
CA GLY A 77 -11.37 -9.48 19.53
C GLY A 77 -11.30 -9.50 18.01
N ASN A 78 -12.41 -9.22 17.32
CA ASN A 78 -12.48 -9.15 15.85
C ASN A 78 -12.49 -7.71 15.35
N ALA A 79 -12.31 -7.54 14.04
CA ALA A 79 -12.42 -6.25 13.37
C ALA A 79 -13.14 -6.39 12.02
N GLY A 80 -13.96 -5.42 11.71
CA GLY A 80 -14.55 -5.25 10.38
C GLY A 80 -13.49 -4.82 9.37
N THR A 81 -13.72 -5.11 8.10
CA THR A 81 -12.81 -4.73 7.01
C THR A 81 -13.47 -3.74 6.08
N ILE A 82 -12.80 -2.62 5.83
CA ILE A 82 -13.19 -1.62 4.85
C ILE A 82 -12.09 -1.55 3.80
N THR A 83 -12.49 -1.69 2.53
CA THR A 83 -11.57 -1.65 1.39
C THR A 83 -11.87 -0.43 0.53
N LEU A 84 -10.86 0.37 0.28
CA LEU A 84 -10.88 1.57 -0.55
C LEU A 84 -9.97 1.37 -1.74
N ASN A 85 -10.38 1.87 -2.91
CA ASN A 85 -9.57 1.82 -4.12
C ASN A 85 -9.28 3.23 -4.61
N GLY A 86 -8.06 3.44 -5.10
CA GLY A 86 -7.63 4.72 -5.65
C GLY A 86 -6.36 4.59 -6.48
N ASN A 87 -5.94 5.68 -7.09
CA ASN A 87 -4.71 5.76 -7.89
C ASN A 87 -3.68 6.61 -7.14
N TRP A 88 -3.18 6.09 -6.02
CA TRP A 88 -2.24 6.83 -5.17
C TRP A 88 -0.77 6.56 -5.52
N GLY A 89 -0.47 5.39 -6.16
CA GLY A 89 0.88 5.00 -6.54
C GLY A 89 1.61 4.23 -5.44
N ALA A 90 2.92 4.04 -5.62
CA ALA A 90 3.75 3.22 -4.72
C ALA A 90 4.56 4.04 -3.71
N THR A 91 4.28 5.35 -3.59
CA THR A 91 4.96 6.23 -2.64
C THR A 91 4.38 6.11 -1.24
N THR A 92 4.96 6.82 -0.29
CA THR A 92 4.40 6.99 1.06
C THR A 92 3.17 7.88 0.99
N HIS A 93 2.11 7.50 1.72
CA HIS A 93 0.83 8.19 1.79
C HIS A 93 0.44 8.46 3.23
N ASP A 94 -0.18 9.61 3.46
CA ASP A 94 -0.85 9.96 4.70
C ASP A 94 -2.30 9.48 4.66
N VAL A 95 -2.68 8.63 5.62
CA VAL A 95 -4.07 8.16 5.81
C VAL A 95 -4.61 8.79 7.08
N GLN A 96 -5.60 9.67 6.95
CA GLN A 96 -6.28 10.27 8.08
C GLN A 96 -7.63 9.59 8.30
N VAL A 97 -7.85 9.08 9.50
CA VAL A 97 -9.16 8.59 9.96
C VAL A 97 -9.75 9.64 10.89
N THR A 98 -10.97 10.09 10.62
CA THR A 98 -11.68 11.05 11.46
C THR A 98 -12.89 10.39 12.08
N PHE A 99 -12.91 10.24 13.40
CA PHE A 99 -14.06 9.79 14.19
C PHE A 99 -15.04 10.95 14.36
N LEU A 100 -16.31 10.76 14.01
CA LEU A 100 -17.27 11.85 13.82
C LEU A 100 -18.26 12.04 14.98
N ASN A 101 -18.67 10.98 15.65
CA ASN A 101 -19.85 10.96 16.47
C ASN A 101 -19.62 10.34 17.86
N ASP A 102 -18.58 10.78 18.53
CA ASP A 102 -18.33 10.40 19.92
C ASP A 102 -19.56 10.63 20.80
N ALA A 103 -19.77 9.73 21.75
CA ALA A 103 -20.86 9.84 22.73
C ALA A 103 -20.45 9.17 24.05
N TYR A 104 -20.54 9.91 25.14
CA TYR A 104 -20.18 9.45 26.46
C TYR A 104 -21.35 9.59 27.47
N GLY A 105 -21.81 8.46 28.01
CA GLY A 105 -22.91 8.40 28.98
C GLY A 105 -22.48 8.46 30.45
N GLY A 106 -21.22 8.83 30.73
CA GLY A 106 -20.70 9.03 32.08
C GLY A 106 -20.02 7.82 32.71
N THR A 107 -19.94 6.68 32.01
CA THR A 107 -19.22 5.48 32.46
C THR A 107 -18.45 4.84 31.29
N PRO A 108 -17.36 4.09 31.56
CA PRO A 108 -16.60 3.42 30.49
C PRO A 108 -17.42 2.40 29.66
N THR A 109 -18.55 1.91 30.19
CA THR A 109 -19.45 0.97 29.48
C THR A 109 -20.53 1.69 28.66
N THR A 110 -20.61 3.00 28.79
CA THR A 110 -21.52 3.88 28.05
C THR A 110 -20.72 4.93 27.30
N ASP A 111 -19.70 4.46 26.58
CA ASP A 111 -18.74 5.27 25.87
C ASP A 111 -18.55 4.71 24.46
N ARG A 112 -18.82 5.56 23.45
CA ARG A 112 -18.61 5.16 22.05
C ARG A 112 -17.17 5.45 21.66
N ASN A 113 -16.44 4.39 21.30
CA ASN A 113 -15.05 4.49 20.88
C ASN A 113 -14.88 3.89 19.48
N LEU A 114 -13.94 4.41 18.70
CA LEU A 114 -13.51 3.85 17.44
C LEU A 114 -12.08 3.30 17.60
N TYR A 115 -11.86 2.08 17.13
CA TYR A 115 -10.56 1.44 17.09
C TYR A 115 -10.15 1.19 15.65
N VAL A 116 -9.02 1.75 15.25
CA VAL A 116 -8.31 1.33 14.05
C VAL A 116 -7.35 0.21 14.46
N ASN A 117 -7.62 -1.01 14.03
CA ASN A 117 -6.83 -2.18 14.43
C ASN A 117 -5.58 -2.34 13.56
N SER A 118 -5.69 -2.08 12.26
CA SER A 118 -4.56 -2.07 11.32
C SER A 118 -4.95 -1.41 10.01
N ILE A 119 -3.94 -0.96 9.25
CA ILE A 119 -4.11 -0.51 7.88
C ILE A 119 -3.13 -1.27 6.99
N ALA A 120 -3.63 -1.76 5.85
CA ALA A 120 -2.82 -2.35 4.79
C ALA A 120 -2.94 -1.53 3.52
N TYR A 121 -1.84 -1.38 2.79
CA TYR A 121 -1.76 -0.76 1.48
C TYR A 121 -1.23 -1.78 0.47
N ASP A 122 -1.97 -2.02 -0.62
CA ASP A 122 -1.68 -3.04 -1.63
C ASP A 122 -1.39 -4.43 -1.02
N GLY A 123 -2.16 -4.78 0.02
CA GLY A 123 -2.03 -6.07 0.72
C GLY A 123 -0.91 -6.14 1.75
N VAL A 124 -0.10 -5.09 1.90
CA VAL A 124 0.96 -5.02 2.92
C VAL A 124 0.46 -4.27 4.14
N THR A 125 0.46 -4.91 5.30
CA THR A 125 0.12 -4.28 6.59
C THR A 125 1.29 -3.46 7.10
N TYR A 126 1.03 -2.24 7.59
CA TYR A 126 2.05 -1.33 8.08
C TYR A 126 2.04 -1.26 9.61
N ASN A 127 3.23 -1.22 10.20
CA ASN A 127 3.40 -1.06 11.65
C ASN A 127 2.99 0.36 12.08
N GLY A 128 2.49 0.48 13.32
CA GLY A 128 2.08 1.78 13.86
C GLY A 128 0.77 2.30 13.26
N THR A 129 -0.01 1.44 12.60
CA THR A 129 -1.30 1.79 12.00
C THR A 129 -2.49 1.38 12.86
N SER A 130 -2.28 1.24 14.18
CA SER A 130 -3.35 1.03 15.16
C SER A 130 -3.55 2.27 16.01
N ALA A 131 -4.80 2.58 16.34
CA ALA A 131 -5.16 3.69 17.21
C ALA A 131 -6.47 3.40 17.95
N THR A 132 -6.57 3.92 19.19
CA THR A 132 -7.80 3.99 19.95
C THR A 132 -8.27 5.44 19.97
N MET A 133 -9.46 5.71 19.46
CA MET A 133 -10.06 7.03 19.39
C MET A 133 -11.24 7.09 20.37
N GLN A 134 -11.00 7.68 21.54
CA GLN A 134 -11.96 7.81 22.64
C GLN A 134 -12.73 9.14 22.61
N SER A 135 -12.52 9.93 21.58
CA SER A 135 -13.23 11.19 21.36
C SER A 135 -13.26 11.52 19.89
N ALA A 136 -14.26 12.29 19.46
CA ALA A 136 -14.32 12.80 18.09
C ALA A 136 -13.05 13.56 17.73
N GLY A 137 -12.51 13.29 16.54
CA GLY A 137 -11.26 13.90 16.09
C GLY A 137 -10.60 13.06 15.02
N SER A 138 -9.40 13.47 14.60
CA SER A 138 -8.63 12.82 13.54
C SER A 138 -7.37 12.17 14.10
N HIS A 139 -6.98 11.06 13.48
CA HIS A 139 -5.69 10.40 13.68
C HIS A 139 -5.05 10.12 12.32
N ASP A 140 -3.76 10.42 12.21
CA ASP A 140 -2.99 10.26 10.98
C ASP A 140 -2.09 9.02 11.05
N PHE A 141 -2.01 8.29 9.93
CA PHE A 141 -1.20 7.10 9.77
C PHE A 141 -0.37 7.22 8.49
N THR A 142 0.79 6.59 8.46
CA THR A 142 1.64 6.55 7.28
C THR A 142 1.67 5.15 6.69
N VAL A 143 1.38 5.02 5.39
CA VAL A 143 1.40 3.75 4.64
C VAL A 143 2.13 3.94 3.30
N GLY A 144 2.40 2.86 2.59
CA GLY A 144 3.10 2.93 1.29
C GLY A 144 4.61 3.10 1.43
N GLY A 145 5.29 3.39 0.32
CA GLY A 145 6.75 3.43 0.28
C GLY A 145 7.40 2.04 0.36
N THR A 146 8.73 2.00 0.47
CA THR A 146 9.52 0.76 0.38
C THR A 146 9.79 0.08 1.73
N THR A 147 9.15 0.49 2.82
CA THR A 147 9.36 -0.12 4.13
C THR A 147 8.20 -1.07 4.45
N PRO A 148 8.33 -2.37 4.20
CA PRO A 148 7.35 -3.34 4.67
C PRO A 148 7.32 -3.34 6.20
N ALA A 149 6.14 -3.50 6.78
CA ALA A 149 6.03 -3.89 8.18
C ALA A 149 6.91 -5.11 8.44
N ALA A 150 7.60 -5.17 9.57
CA ALA A 150 8.18 -6.41 10.01
C ALA A 150 7.05 -7.44 10.06
N SER A 151 7.18 -8.52 9.28
CA SER A 151 6.18 -9.56 9.16
C SER A 151 5.79 -10.07 10.55
N ASP A 152 4.48 -10.12 10.82
CA ASP A 152 3.92 -10.89 11.93
C ASP A 152 4.51 -12.32 11.87
N PRO A 153 5.14 -12.82 12.93
CA PRO A 153 5.75 -14.16 12.94
C PRO A 153 4.75 -15.31 12.76
N SER A 154 3.45 -15.03 12.63
CA SER A 154 2.39 -16.03 12.45
C SER A 154 2.13 -16.45 11.00
N ASN A 155 2.73 -15.80 9.98
CA ASN A 155 2.54 -16.21 8.59
C ASN A 155 3.78 -16.91 8.02
N THR A 156 3.98 -18.18 8.36
CA THR A 156 4.94 -19.06 7.71
C THR A 156 4.45 -19.47 6.31
N ALA A 157 4.67 -18.62 5.31
CA ALA A 157 4.74 -19.10 3.93
C ALA A 157 6.09 -19.84 3.74
N PRO A 158 6.14 -21.00 3.03
CA PRO A 158 7.37 -21.75 2.88
C PRO A 158 8.38 -20.95 2.04
N VAL A 159 9.43 -20.44 2.70
CA VAL A 159 10.61 -19.88 2.03
C VAL A 159 11.44 -21.05 1.52
N THR A 160 11.48 -21.26 0.22
CA THR A 160 12.48 -22.14 -0.39
C THR A 160 13.84 -21.41 -0.37
N THR A 161 14.59 -21.61 0.69
CA THR A 161 16.01 -21.23 0.76
C THR A 161 16.87 -22.27 0.07
N PRO A 162 17.92 -21.89 -0.69
CA PRO A 162 18.96 -22.81 -1.13
C PRO A 162 19.69 -23.39 0.11
N PRO A 163 20.21 -24.61 0.04
CA PRO A 163 20.80 -25.26 1.21
C PRO A 163 22.03 -24.50 1.71
N ALA A 164 21.92 -23.92 2.89
CA ALA A 164 23.07 -23.40 3.64
C ALA A 164 23.72 -24.55 4.40
N THR A 165 25.04 -24.62 4.31
CA THR A 165 25.90 -25.58 4.99
C THR A 165 25.72 -25.45 6.50
N THR A 166 25.15 -26.48 7.14
CA THR A 166 24.88 -26.52 8.57
C THR A 166 26.14 -26.78 9.38
N THR A 167 26.51 -25.79 10.20
CA THR A 167 27.28 -26.08 11.42
C THR A 167 26.25 -26.35 12.52
N ALA A 168 26.17 -27.59 13.00
CA ALA A 168 25.20 -27.99 14.00
C ALA A 168 25.53 -27.34 15.36
N ASN A 169 24.66 -26.43 15.81
CA ASN A 169 24.67 -25.97 17.20
C ASN A 169 23.68 -26.85 17.99
N THR A 170 24.20 -27.63 18.88
CA THR A 170 23.40 -28.50 19.77
C THR A 170 22.94 -27.67 20.97
N LEU A 171 21.64 -27.39 21.08
CA LEU A 171 21.03 -26.85 22.30
C LEU A 171 20.66 -28.00 23.22
N THR A 172 21.34 -28.13 24.38
CA THR A 172 20.99 -29.10 25.41
C THR A 172 20.11 -28.42 26.46
N LEU A 173 18.83 -28.73 26.47
CA LEU A 173 17.90 -28.31 27.53
C LEU A 173 17.96 -29.32 28.66
N ARG A 174 18.34 -28.90 29.87
CA ARG A 174 18.20 -29.70 31.08
C ARG A 174 16.95 -29.26 31.83
N VAL A 175 15.97 -30.14 31.96
CA VAL A 175 14.79 -29.96 32.79
C VAL A 175 15.01 -30.75 34.06
N SER A 176 14.96 -30.12 35.25
CA SER A 176 14.91 -30.78 36.55
C SER A 176 13.47 -30.76 37.04
N GLU A 177 12.93 -31.90 37.37
CA GLU A 177 11.67 -32.01 38.11
C GLU A 177 12.00 -31.96 39.62
N ASP A 178 11.35 -31.01 40.32
CA ASP A 178 11.30 -31.07 41.78
C ASP A 178 10.22 -32.10 42.15
N ALA A 179 10.67 -33.21 42.72
CA ALA A 179 9.76 -34.17 43.33
C ALA A 179 9.16 -33.52 44.59
N TYR A 180 7.87 -33.29 44.58
CA TYR A 180 7.11 -32.93 45.77
C TYR A 180 6.92 -34.18 46.61
N ASP A 181 7.70 -34.29 47.71
CA ASP A 181 7.45 -35.25 48.79
C ASP A 181 6.29 -34.70 49.62
N GLY A 182 5.10 -35.28 49.44
CA GLY A 182 3.97 -35.06 50.33
C GLY A 182 4.12 -35.82 51.61
N ASP A 183 4.09 -35.12 52.74
CA ASP A 183 3.67 -35.60 54.05
C ASP A 183 2.34 -34.98 54.42
#